data_12214f4d92ef7f5b41e2118a8b4bc127
#
_entry.id   12214f4d92ef7f5b41e2118a8b4bc127
#
_cell.length_a   1.000
_cell.length_b   1.000
_cell.length_c   1.000
_cell.angle_alpha   90.00
_cell.angle_beta   90.00
_cell.angle_gamma   90.00
#
_symmetry.space_group_name_H-M   'P 1'
#
loop_
_entity.id
_entity.type
_entity.pdbx_description
1 polymer ?
#
loop_
_entity_poly.entity_id
_entity_poly.type
_entity_poly.pdbx_seq_one_letter_code
_entity_poly.pdbx_strand_id
1 'polypeptide(L)'
;KKNLWKGSPFKSLTKGKASSGGRNNLGRITSRARGSGHKKRYRVIDFFRKKYDMKAKVERIEHDPNRTSYIALLKYEDNSRNYIICPQNLKIGDDVISGKNKEIKIGNCMPLKDIPPGTQVHNVELVDGNGGKLARSAGASVTLSGFDGDYAIIKLSSGESRKVRANCKATIGTVSNSDQKNIKIGKAGRNRWKGRRPLVRGVAKN
;
A
#
# COMPACT_ATOMS: atom_id res chain seq x y z
N LYS A 1 16.84 -0.65 7.24
CA LYS A 1 16.51 0.81 7.29
C LYS A 1 17.62 1.71 6.68
N LYS A 2 18.73 1.15 6.21
CA LYS A 2 19.89 1.97 5.74
C LYS A 2 19.58 2.85 4.51
N ASN A 3 18.62 2.48 3.68
CA ASN A 3 18.31 3.16 2.40
C ASN A 3 17.04 4.01 2.43
N LEU A 4 16.50 4.32 3.60
CA LEU A 4 15.30 5.16 3.70
C LEU A 4 15.69 6.63 3.80
N TRP A 5 14.97 7.47 3.08
CA TRP A 5 15.06 8.91 3.17
C TRP A 5 14.75 9.39 4.59
N LYS A 6 15.63 10.23 5.15
CA LYS A 6 15.51 10.76 6.52
C LYS A 6 14.92 12.17 6.56
N GLY A 7 14.79 12.83 5.44
CA GLY A 7 14.28 14.19 5.32
C GLY A 7 12.76 14.28 5.33
N SER A 8 12.25 15.49 5.11
CA SER A 8 10.82 15.78 5.05
C SER A 8 10.16 15.15 3.81
N PRO A 9 8.88 14.74 3.91
CA PRO A 9 8.13 14.28 2.75
C PRO A 9 7.91 15.40 1.74
N PHE A 10 7.58 15.03 0.50
CA PHE A 10 7.29 16.00 -0.55
C PHE A 10 6.00 16.76 -0.22
N LYS A 11 6.11 18.09 0.03
CA LYS A 11 5.08 18.92 0.66
C LYS A 11 3.75 18.92 -0.11
N SER A 12 3.79 19.03 -1.44
CA SER A 12 2.58 19.08 -2.28
C SER A 12 1.75 17.79 -2.24
N LEU A 13 2.39 16.64 -1.95
CA LEU A 13 1.73 15.33 -1.83
C LEU A 13 1.40 14.97 -0.36
N THR A 14 1.37 15.94 0.54
CA THR A 14 1.02 15.71 1.95
C THR A 14 -0.21 16.50 2.36
N LYS A 15 -1.06 15.87 3.17
CA LYS A 15 -2.26 16.50 3.75
C LYS A 15 -2.23 16.34 5.27
N GLY A 16 -2.85 17.28 5.97
CA GLY A 16 -3.14 17.13 7.40
C GLY A 16 -4.07 15.94 7.62
N LYS A 17 -3.89 15.24 8.74
CA LYS A 17 -4.77 14.15 9.14
C LYS A 17 -5.20 14.33 10.57
N ALA A 18 -6.43 14.79 10.78
CA ALA A 18 -7.07 14.79 12.09
C ALA A 18 -7.46 13.36 12.51
N SER A 19 -7.48 13.11 13.80
CA SER A 19 -7.94 11.84 14.36
C SER A 19 -9.29 12.05 15.04
N SER A 20 -10.28 11.25 14.67
CA SER A 20 -11.61 11.27 15.29
C SER A 20 -11.66 10.57 16.66
N GLY A 21 -10.60 9.85 17.04
CA GLY A 21 -10.58 9.05 18.28
C GLY A 21 -11.68 7.98 18.33
N GLY A 22 -12.13 7.50 17.18
CA GLY A 22 -13.21 6.49 17.06
C GLY A 22 -14.62 7.05 17.17
N ARG A 23 -14.80 8.38 17.04
CA ARG A 23 -16.10 9.06 17.04
C ARG A 23 -16.61 9.25 15.62
N ASN A 24 -17.93 9.22 15.46
CA ASN A 24 -18.62 9.60 14.22
C ASN A 24 -18.84 11.12 14.14
N ASN A 25 -19.60 11.57 13.12
CA ASN A 25 -19.99 12.98 12.93
C ASN A 25 -20.83 13.55 14.08
N LEU A 26 -21.56 12.70 14.83
CA LEU A 26 -22.37 13.08 16.00
C LEU A 26 -21.56 13.02 17.31
N GLY A 27 -20.24 12.79 17.28
CA GLY A 27 -19.39 12.67 18.46
C GLY A 27 -19.55 11.36 19.23
N ARG A 28 -20.38 10.43 18.79
CA ARG A 28 -20.61 9.13 19.44
C ARG A 28 -19.47 8.15 19.11
N ILE A 29 -19.08 7.32 20.10
CA ILE A 29 -18.05 6.30 19.92
C ILE A 29 -18.61 5.13 19.11
N THR A 30 -18.22 5.03 17.85
CA THR A 30 -18.58 3.92 16.95
C THR A 30 -17.48 2.87 16.83
N SER A 31 -16.24 3.23 17.17
CA SER A 31 -15.11 2.30 17.21
C SER A 31 -14.40 2.41 18.55
N ARG A 32 -14.58 1.42 19.42
CA ARG A 32 -13.95 1.39 20.75
C ARG A 32 -12.43 1.23 20.68
N ALA A 33 -11.75 1.57 21.77
CA ALA A 33 -10.31 1.42 21.96
C ALA A 33 -9.46 2.16 20.90
N ARG A 34 -9.98 3.25 20.35
CA ARG A 34 -9.26 4.18 19.46
C ARG A 34 -8.85 5.43 20.21
N GLY A 35 -7.59 5.84 20.03
CA GLY A 35 -7.05 7.11 20.51
C GLY A 35 -6.50 7.93 19.35
N SER A 36 -6.09 9.17 19.62
CA SER A 36 -5.50 10.04 18.59
C SER A 36 -4.10 9.58 18.16
N GLY A 37 -3.30 9.06 19.08
CA GLY A 37 -1.91 8.71 18.81
C GLY A 37 -1.05 9.95 18.50
N HIS A 38 0.14 9.73 17.93
CA HIS A 38 0.99 10.80 17.43
C HIS A 38 0.36 11.52 16.23
N LYS A 39 0.55 12.86 16.14
CA LYS A 39 0.19 13.67 14.97
C LYS A 39 0.92 13.14 13.72
N LYS A 40 0.18 12.89 12.64
CA LYS A 40 0.72 12.32 11.40
C LYS A 40 0.28 13.16 10.21
N ARG A 41 1.19 13.35 9.26
CA ARG A 41 0.83 13.86 7.94
C ARG A 41 0.45 12.67 7.05
N TYR A 42 -0.62 12.78 6.30
CA TYR A 42 -1.02 11.80 5.30
C TYR A 42 -0.24 12.04 4.01
N ARG A 43 0.32 10.99 3.41
CA ARG A 43 0.91 11.01 2.07
C ARG A 43 -0.15 10.55 1.08
N VAL A 44 -0.36 11.36 0.05
CA VAL A 44 -1.26 11.00 -1.05
C VAL A 44 -0.55 9.96 -1.92
N ILE A 45 -1.06 8.74 -1.91
CA ILE A 45 -0.51 7.62 -2.68
C ILE A 45 -1.32 7.43 -3.93
N ASP A 46 -0.65 7.27 -5.05
CA ASP A 46 -1.26 6.91 -6.32
C ASP A 46 -1.54 5.41 -6.37
N PHE A 47 -2.78 5.03 -6.02
CA PHE A 47 -3.26 3.66 -6.14
C PHE A 47 -3.78 3.33 -7.54
N PHE A 48 -3.98 4.34 -8.38
CA PHE A 48 -4.60 4.20 -9.71
C PHE A 48 -3.59 3.97 -10.81
N ARG A 49 -2.38 4.52 -10.68
CA ARG A 49 -1.32 4.42 -11.68
C ARG A 49 -1.81 4.78 -13.08
N LYS A 50 -2.48 5.96 -13.21
CA LYS A 50 -3.12 6.42 -14.46
C LYS A 50 -2.17 7.00 -15.50
N LYS A 51 -0.92 7.28 -15.16
CA LYS A 51 0.10 7.76 -16.11
C LYS A 51 0.62 6.57 -16.91
N TYR A 52 -0.07 6.30 -18.02
CA TYR A 52 0.29 5.20 -18.91
C TYR A 52 1.45 5.57 -19.83
N ASP A 53 2.28 4.58 -20.13
CA ASP A 53 3.40 4.62 -21.08
C ASP A 53 4.47 5.68 -20.79
N MET A 54 4.38 6.35 -19.63
CA MET A 54 5.34 7.33 -19.16
C MET A 54 6.29 6.68 -18.16
N LYS A 55 7.60 6.75 -18.45
CA LYS A 55 8.62 6.27 -17.52
C LYS A 55 8.71 7.18 -16.31
N ALA A 56 8.92 6.58 -15.16
CA ALA A 56 9.16 7.28 -13.91
C ALA A 56 10.38 6.67 -13.22
N LYS A 57 11.28 7.52 -12.75
CA LYS A 57 12.46 7.11 -11.97
C LYS A 57 12.17 7.18 -10.47
N VAL A 58 12.59 6.18 -9.73
CA VAL A 58 12.52 6.19 -8.27
C VAL A 58 13.51 7.21 -7.71
N GLU A 59 13.01 8.34 -7.22
CA GLU A 59 13.83 9.42 -6.64
C GLU A 59 14.30 9.05 -5.23
N ARG A 60 13.41 8.52 -4.39
CA ARG A 60 13.71 8.11 -3.03
C ARG A 60 12.66 7.16 -2.44
N ILE A 61 13.05 6.44 -1.39
CA ILE A 61 12.16 5.54 -0.64
C ILE A 61 11.99 6.13 0.77
N GLU A 62 10.73 6.25 1.22
CA GLU A 62 10.37 6.90 2.47
C GLU A 62 9.61 5.97 3.41
N HIS A 63 9.72 6.25 4.71
CA HIS A 63 8.84 5.68 5.72
C HIS A 63 7.53 6.49 5.81
N ASP A 64 6.38 5.84 5.73
CA ASP A 64 5.08 6.46 5.96
C ASP A 64 4.51 6.05 7.31
N PRO A 65 4.25 6.99 8.25
CA PRO A 65 3.67 6.66 9.55
C PRO A 65 2.21 6.20 9.48
N ASN A 66 1.55 6.31 8.33
CA ASN A 66 0.15 5.93 8.14
C ASN A 66 -0.03 4.47 7.69
N ARG A 67 1.05 3.83 7.25
CA ARG A 67 1.03 2.45 6.76
C ARG A 67 2.23 1.65 7.22
N THR A 68 2.16 0.35 7.09
CA THR A 68 3.25 -0.56 7.48
C THR A 68 4.32 -0.72 6.40
N SER A 69 3.94 -0.56 5.12
CA SER A 69 4.83 -0.58 3.96
C SER A 69 5.64 0.71 3.84
N TYR A 70 6.78 0.64 3.15
CA TYR A 70 7.45 1.83 2.66
C TYR A 70 6.74 2.38 1.43
N ILE A 71 7.04 3.63 1.09
CA ILE A 71 6.54 4.32 -0.10
C ILE A 71 7.73 4.78 -0.94
N ALA A 72 7.57 4.79 -2.25
CA ALA A 72 8.55 5.30 -3.18
C ALA A 72 8.03 6.57 -3.83
N LEU A 73 8.86 7.62 -3.87
CA LEU A 73 8.59 8.83 -4.64
C LEU A 73 9.10 8.62 -6.06
N LEU A 74 8.21 8.68 -7.01
CA LEU A 74 8.50 8.62 -8.43
C LEU A 74 8.59 10.03 -9.01
N LYS A 75 9.59 10.26 -9.85
CA LYS A 75 9.70 11.44 -10.73
C LYS A 75 9.46 10.97 -12.16
N TYR A 76 8.44 11.52 -12.79
CA TYR A 76 8.08 11.26 -14.19
C TYR A 76 8.87 12.15 -15.15
N GLU A 77 8.86 11.82 -16.43
CA GLU A 77 9.50 12.62 -17.49
C GLU A 77 8.94 14.05 -17.58
N ASP A 78 7.65 14.24 -17.27
CA ASP A 78 6.98 15.54 -17.18
C ASP A 78 7.33 16.35 -15.91
N ASN A 79 8.37 15.93 -15.16
CA ASN A 79 8.77 16.48 -13.86
C ASN A 79 7.73 16.39 -12.74
N SER A 80 6.56 15.80 -12.99
CA SER A 80 5.58 15.54 -11.92
C SER A 80 6.07 14.44 -10.98
N ARG A 81 5.56 14.43 -9.75
CA ARG A 81 5.91 13.44 -8.73
C ARG A 81 4.66 12.79 -8.17
N ASN A 82 4.74 11.48 -7.94
CA ASN A 82 3.71 10.72 -7.24
C ASN A 82 4.35 9.75 -6.25
N TYR A 83 3.64 9.50 -5.14
CA TYR A 83 3.99 8.39 -4.25
C TYR A 83 3.31 7.11 -4.69
N ILE A 84 4.03 6.00 -4.64
CA ILE A 84 3.49 4.65 -4.80
C ILE A 84 3.82 3.79 -3.58
N ILE A 85 3.11 2.66 -3.40
CA ILE A 85 3.57 1.63 -2.48
C ILE A 85 4.87 1.07 -3.02
N CYS A 86 5.91 1.05 -2.18
CA CYS A 86 7.22 0.53 -2.57
C CYS A 86 7.17 -1.01 -2.56
N PRO A 87 7.44 -1.70 -3.67
CA PRO A 87 7.65 -3.13 -3.67
C PRO A 87 9.00 -3.50 -3.03
N GLN A 88 9.12 -4.76 -2.64
CA GLN A 88 10.36 -5.35 -2.17
C GLN A 88 11.41 -5.30 -3.31
N ASN A 89 12.65 -5.06 -2.95
CA ASN A 89 13.79 -5.01 -3.89
C ASN A 89 13.80 -3.85 -4.90
N LEU A 90 12.83 -2.93 -4.88
CA LEU A 90 12.90 -1.70 -5.66
C LEU A 90 14.00 -0.79 -5.09
N LYS A 91 14.87 -0.28 -5.95
CA LYS A 91 16.00 0.59 -5.57
C LYS A 91 15.78 2.02 -6.05
N ILE A 92 16.52 2.94 -5.44
CA ILE A 92 16.61 4.33 -5.92
C ILE A 92 17.31 4.33 -7.28
N GLY A 93 16.75 5.05 -8.24
CA GLY A 93 17.24 5.10 -9.62
C GLY A 93 16.58 4.10 -10.58
N ASP A 94 15.85 3.10 -10.07
CA ASP A 94 15.12 2.16 -10.92
C ASP A 94 14.03 2.87 -11.72
N ASP A 95 13.80 2.40 -12.93
CA ASP A 95 12.72 2.88 -13.80
C ASP A 95 11.46 2.04 -13.57
N VAL A 96 10.32 2.71 -13.49
CA VAL A 96 9.00 2.12 -13.30
C VAL A 96 8.03 2.68 -14.31
N ILE A 97 7.25 1.81 -14.95
CA ILE A 97 6.28 2.20 -15.95
C ILE A 97 4.90 1.57 -15.66
N SER A 98 3.84 2.23 -16.11
CA SER A 98 2.48 1.70 -16.06
C SER A 98 1.91 1.64 -17.48
N GLY A 99 1.16 0.60 -17.81
CA GLY A 99 0.58 0.46 -19.16
C GLY A 99 0.24 -0.98 -19.50
N LYS A 100 -0.22 -1.19 -20.72
CA LYS A 100 -0.48 -2.53 -21.27
C LYS A 100 0.81 -3.14 -21.83
N ASN A 101 0.94 -4.45 -21.83
CA ASN A 101 2.06 -5.18 -22.43
C ASN A 101 3.45 -4.65 -22.07
N LYS A 102 3.65 -4.33 -20.78
CA LYS A 102 4.96 -3.87 -20.29
C LYS A 102 5.82 -5.04 -19.81
N GLU A 103 7.11 -4.79 -19.70
CA GLU A 103 8.07 -5.75 -19.17
C GLU A 103 7.67 -6.19 -17.74
N ILE A 104 7.86 -7.49 -17.45
CA ILE A 104 7.61 -8.07 -16.12
C ILE A 104 8.76 -7.70 -15.18
N LYS A 105 8.73 -6.45 -14.73
CA LYS A 105 9.74 -5.86 -13.84
C LYS A 105 9.09 -5.36 -12.56
N ILE A 106 9.81 -5.49 -11.44
CA ILE A 106 9.33 -5.06 -10.11
C ILE A 106 8.94 -3.57 -10.15
N GLY A 107 7.71 -3.27 -9.71
CA GLY A 107 7.18 -1.91 -9.67
C GLY A 107 6.36 -1.52 -10.91
N ASN A 108 6.46 -2.24 -12.01
CA ASN A 108 5.61 -1.99 -13.18
C ASN A 108 4.16 -2.37 -12.88
N CYS A 109 3.23 -1.60 -13.43
CA CYS A 109 1.80 -1.77 -13.23
C CYS A 109 1.12 -2.03 -14.58
N MET A 110 0.36 -3.13 -14.66
CA MET A 110 -0.33 -3.53 -15.88
C MET A 110 -1.61 -4.32 -15.59
N PRO A 111 -2.50 -4.49 -16.56
CA PRO A 111 -3.65 -5.38 -16.43
C PRO A 111 -3.22 -6.82 -16.11
N LEU A 112 -4.02 -7.52 -15.31
CA LEU A 112 -3.72 -8.92 -14.93
C LEU A 112 -3.57 -9.84 -16.14
N LYS A 113 -4.31 -9.61 -17.21
CA LYS A 113 -4.21 -10.40 -18.45
C LYS A 113 -2.83 -10.39 -19.11
N ASP A 114 -2.05 -9.31 -18.87
CA ASP A 114 -0.71 -9.13 -19.44
C ASP A 114 0.39 -9.73 -18.54
N ILE A 115 -0.01 -10.29 -17.37
CA ILE A 115 0.90 -10.85 -16.38
C ILE A 115 0.87 -12.38 -16.47
N PRO A 116 2.01 -13.07 -16.55
CA PRO A 116 2.03 -14.52 -16.58
C PRO A 116 1.55 -15.12 -15.25
N PRO A 117 0.85 -16.27 -15.30
CA PRO A 117 0.49 -17.04 -14.10
C PRO A 117 1.73 -17.39 -13.26
N GLY A 118 1.56 -17.51 -11.94
CA GLY A 118 2.64 -17.74 -10.99
C GLY A 118 3.30 -16.45 -10.47
N THR A 119 3.08 -15.31 -11.14
CA THR A 119 3.68 -14.03 -10.75
C THR A 119 3.07 -13.50 -9.45
N GLN A 120 3.92 -13.01 -8.56
CA GLN A 120 3.50 -12.29 -7.36
C GLN A 120 3.26 -10.82 -7.67
N VAL A 121 2.08 -10.34 -7.27
CA VAL A 121 1.63 -8.97 -7.50
C VAL A 121 1.10 -8.33 -6.23
N HIS A 122 1.05 -7.02 -6.20
CA HIS A 122 0.45 -6.25 -5.10
C HIS A 122 -0.37 -5.08 -5.66
N ASN A 123 -1.04 -4.34 -4.77
CA ASN A 123 -1.88 -3.21 -5.14
C ASN A 123 -2.90 -3.56 -6.24
N VAL A 124 -3.57 -4.71 -6.09
CA VAL A 124 -4.49 -5.26 -7.10
C VAL A 124 -5.84 -4.57 -7.02
N GLU A 125 -6.38 -4.20 -8.18
CA GLU A 125 -7.75 -3.68 -8.29
C GLU A 125 -8.78 -4.79 -8.13
N LEU A 126 -9.93 -4.46 -7.55
CA LEU A 126 -11.11 -5.35 -7.49
C LEU A 126 -12.08 -5.07 -8.63
N VAL A 127 -12.16 -3.81 -9.03
CA VAL A 127 -12.98 -3.32 -10.13
C VAL A 127 -12.07 -2.45 -10.98
N ASP A 128 -12.16 -2.59 -12.28
CA ASP A 128 -11.32 -1.85 -13.22
C ASP A 128 -11.46 -0.33 -13.01
N GLY A 129 -10.33 0.35 -12.97
CA GLY A 129 -10.24 1.80 -12.81
C GLY A 129 -10.50 2.34 -11.39
N ASN A 130 -10.83 1.50 -10.40
CA ASN A 130 -11.11 1.93 -9.02
C ASN A 130 -9.85 2.00 -8.12
N GLY A 131 -8.68 1.78 -8.69
CA GLY A 131 -7.40 1.76 -7.97
C GLY A 131 -7.21 0.50 -7.12
N GLY A 132 -5.96 0.19 -6.83
CA GLY A 132 -5.60 -1.02 -6.10
C GLY A 132 -6.15 -1.03 -4.68
N LYS A 133 -6.74 -2.15 -4.28
CA LYS A 133 -7.34 -2.36 -2.93
C LYS A 133 -6.72 -3.55 -2.20
N LEU A 134 -6.31 -4.59 -2.91
CA LEU A 134 -5.72 -5.80 -2.31
C LEU A 134 -4.20 -5.68 -2.19
N ALA A 135 -3.61 -6.40 -1.24
CA ALA A 135 -2.17 -6.51 -1.01
C ALA A 135 -1.44 -5.16 -0.94
N ARG A 136 -1.80 -4.33 0.04
CA ARG A 136 -1.17 -3.00 0.27
C ARG A 136 -0.36 -2.92 1.56
N SER A 137 -0.49 -3.91 2.44
CA SER A 137 0.23 -3.97 3.71
C SER A 137 1.65 -4.48 3.52
N ALA A 138 2.56 -4.19 4.47
CA ALA A 138 3.93 -4.68 4.46
C ALA A 138 4.01 -6.20 4.27
N GLY A 139 4.86 -6.64 3.35
CA GLY A 139 5.07 -8.05 3.04
C GLY A 139 3.90 -8.76 2.38
N ALA A 140 2.79 -8.07 2.08
CA ALA A 140 1.65 -8.67 1.41
C ALA A 140 1.92 -8.85 -0.09
N SER A 141 1.44 -9.96 -0.62
CA SER A 141 1.40 -10.24 -2.05
C SER A 141 0.16 -11.08 -2.36
N VAL A 142 -0.17 -11.12 -3.62
CA VAL A 142 -1.20 -11.97 -4.22
C VAL A 142 -0.52 -12.72 -5.35
N THR A 143 -0.78 -14.01 -5.50
CA THR A 143 -0.27 -14.80 -6.63
C THR A 143 -1.34 -14.92 -7.68
N LEU A 144 -1.03 -14.59 -8.93
CA LEU A 144 -1.88 -14.85 -10.06
C LEU A 144 -1.80 -16.35 -10.37
N SER A 145 -2.89 -17.08 -10.20
CA SER A 145 -2.92 -18.55 -10.39
C SER A 145 -3.21 -18.95 -11.84
N GLY A 146 -4.07 -18.18 -12.52
CA GLY A 146 -4.47 -18.47 -13.89
C GLY A 146 -5.63 -17.60 -14.34
N PHE A 147 -6.25 -17.99 -15.45
CA PHE A 147 -7.39 -17.29 -16.03
C PHE A 147 -8.56 -18.25 -16.25
N ASP A 148 -9.77 -17.72 -16.18
CA ASP A 148 -11.02 -18.40 -16.47
C ASP A 148 -11.89 -17.42 -17.29
N GLY A 149 -11.85 -17.54 -18.61
CA GLY A 149 -12.42 -16.59 -19.54
C GLY A 149 -11.90 -15.17 -19.30
N ASP A 150 -12.81 -14.24 -19.09
CA ASP A 150 -12.48 -12.83 -18.80
C ASP A 150 -12.02 -12.55 -17.37
N TYR A 151 -11.86 -13.58 -16.54
CA TYR A 151 -11.49 -13.45 -15.16
C TYR A 151 -10.08 -14.00 -14.88
N ALA A 152 -9.33 -13.27 -14.08
CA ALA A 152 -8.10 -13.72 -13.47
C ALA A 152 -8.39 -14.36 -12.10
N ILE A 153 -7.81 -15.53 -11.87
CA ILE A 153 -7.88 -16.24 -10.57
C ILE A 153 -6.66 -15.83 -9.77
N ILE A 154 -6.90 -15.18 -8.65
CA ILE A 154 -5.85 -14.69 -7.74
C ILE A 154 -5.92 -15.42 -6.41
N LYS A 155 -4.78 -15.88 -5.90
CA LYS A 155 -4.64 -16.49 -4.57
C LYS A 155 -4.15 -15.44 -3.57
N LEU A 156 -4.97 -15.15 -2.57
CA LEU A 156 -4.67 -14.20 -1.50
C LEU A 156 -3.69 -14.80 -0.48
N SER A 157 -3.07 -13.94 0.34
CA SER A 157 -2.21 -14.36 1.46
C SER A 157 -2.95 -15.16 2.55
N SER A 158 -4.28 -15.07 2.60
CA SER A 158 -5.14 -15.88 3.47
C SER A 158 -5.30 -17.34 2.99
N GLY A 159 -4.86 -17.65 1.75
CA GLY A 159 -5.10 -18.93 1.08
C GLY A 159 -6.36 -18.96 0.20
N GLU A 160 -7.25 -17.99 0.35
CA GLU A 160 -8.48 -17.86 -0.44
C GLU A 160 -8.15 -17.58 -1.91
N SER A 161 -8.84 -18.26 -2.82
CA SER A 161 -8.82 -17.97 -4.26
C SER A 161 -10.01 -17.08 -4.62
N ARG A 162 -9.74 -16.03 -5.40
CA ARG A 162 -10.76 -15.06 -5.80
C ARG A 162 -10.68 -14.77 -7.29
N LYS A 163 -11.83 -14.65 -7.94
CA LYS A 163 -11.95 -14.21 -9.34
C LYS A 163 -12.04 -12.68 -9.40
N VAL A 164 -11.27 -12.07 -10.28
CA VAL A 164 -11.26 -10.61 -10.57
C VAL A 164 -11.24 -10.45 -12.08
N ARG A 165 -11.82 -9.39 -12.61
CA ARG A 165 -11.77 -9.16 -14.07
C ARG A 165 -10.31 -9.05 -14.55
N ALA A 166 -9.97 -9.69 -15.65
CA ALA A 166 -8.61 -9.72 -16.19
C ALA A 166 -8.07 -8.35 -16.61
N ASN A 167 -8.93 -7.37 -16.84
CA ASN A 167 -8.56 -5.97 -17.10
C ASN A 167 -8.16 -5.19 -15.83
N CYS A 168 -8.48 -5.69 -14.62
CA CYS A 168 -8.03 -5.07 -13.37
C CYS A 168 -6.51 -5.00 -13.32
N LYS A 169 -5.98 -3.88 -12.88
CA LYS A 169 -4.54 -3.65 -12.80
C LYS A 169 -3.93 -4.19 -11.51
N ALA A 170 -2.68 -4.59 -11.62
CA ALA A 170 -1.84 -4.96 -10.50
C ALA A 170 -0.42 -4.45 -10.69
N THR A 171 0.32 -4.32 -9.61
CA THR A 171 1.75 -3.95 -9.64
C THR A 171 2.59 -5.19 -9.32
N ILE A 172 3.63 -5.42 -10.11
CA ILE A 172 4.50 -6.59 -10.00
C ILE A 172 5.37 -6.52 -8.75
N GLY A 173 5.51 -7.65 -8.07
CA GLY A 173 6.32 -7.85 -6.87
C GLY A 173 5.51 -7.88 -5.58
N THR A 174 6.19 -8.16 -4.48
CA THR A 174 5.65 -8.14 -3.11
C THR A 174 5.83 -6.77 -2.48
N VAL A 175 5.00 -6.41 -1.51
CA VAL A 175 5.13 -5.14 -0.78
C VAL A 175 6.35 -5.18 0.14
N SER A 176 7.08 -4.08 0.21
CA SER A 176 8.26 -3.91 1.07
C SER A 176 7.99 -4.04 2.57
N ASN A 177 9.09 -4.11 3.36
CA ASN A 177 9.07 -4.15 4.83
C ASN A 177 8.42 -5.42 5.39
N SER A 178 8.69 -6.59 4.80
CA SER A 178 8.16 -7.90 5.22
C SER A 178 8.40 -8.22 6.70
N ASP A 179 9.51 -7.74 7.27
CA ASP A 179 9.86 -7.94 8.68
C ASP A 179 8.97 -7.18 9.67
N GLN A 180 8.05 -6.36 9.18
CA GLN A 180 7.12 -5.59 10.02
C GLN A 180 6.33 -6.49 10.98
N LYS A 181 6.00 -7.71 10.56
CA LYS A 181 5.30 -8.71 11.37
C LYS A 181 6.10 -9.20 12.59
N ASN A 182 7.42 -9.20 12.48
CA ASN A 182 8.36 -9.70 13.49
C ASN A 182 8.70 -8.65 14.55
N ILE A 183 8.22 -7.40 14.41
CA ILE A 183 8.56 -6.31 15.33
C ILE A 183 7.83 -6.50 16.66
N LYS A 184 8.59 -6.74 17.72
CA LYS A 184 8.09 -6.69 19.10
C LYS A 184 7.93 -5.23 19.54
N ILE A 185 6.77 -4.90 20.11
CA ILE A 185 6.43 -3.53 20.49
C ILE A 185 7.19 -3.10 21.74
N GLY A 186 7.42 -4.02 22.67
CA GLY A 186 8.22 -3.86 23.88
C GLY A 186 7.47 -3.20 25.04
N LYS A 187 6.75 -2.11 24.83
CA LYS A 187 6.02 -1.40 25.90
C LYS A 187 4.62 -0.96 25.48
N ALA A 188 3.69 -0.88 26.43
CA ALA A 188 2.30 -0.49 26.23
C ALA A 188 2.16 0.93 25.67
N GLY A 189 3.00 1.88 26.10
CA GLY A 189 3.02 3.26 25.63
C GLY A 189 3.22 3.38 24.11
N ARG A 190 3.96 2.46 23.48
CA ARG A 190 4.13 2.45 22.04
C ARG A 190 2.80 2.16 21.28
N ASN A 191 1.91 1.34 21.86
CA ASN A 191 0.56 1.15 21.33
C ASN A 191 -0.27 2.45 21.42
N ARG A 192 -0.11 3.18 22.51
CA ARG A 192 -0.77 4.50 22.69
C ARG A 192 -0.32 5.49 21.62
N TRP A 193 0.98 5.54 21.30
CA TRP A 193 1.50 6.37 20.20
C TRP A 193 0.93 5.99 18.84
N LYS A 194 0.62 4.71 18.62
CA LYS A 194 -0.05 4.23 17.40
C LYS A 194 -1.55 4.51 17.38
N GLY A 195 -2.11 5.10 18.43
CA GLY A 195 -3.54 5.39 18.54
C GLY A 195 -4.38 4.19 19.02
N ARG A 196 -3.76 3.17 19.59
CA ARG A 196 -4.47 2.03 20.19
C ARG A 196 -4.59 2.24 21.70
N ARG A 197 -5.79 2.09 22.22
CA ARG A 197 -6.08 2.08 23.65
C ARG A 197 -6.31 0.64 24.12
N PRO A 198 -6.15 0.36 25.45
CA PRO A 198 -6.52 -0.94 25.99
C PRO A 198 -7.97 -1.29 25.64
N LEU A 199 -8.21 -2.54 25.29
CA LEU A 199 -9.55 -3.08 25.08
C LEU A 199 -9.96 -3.86 26.31
N VAL A 200 -10.94 -3.34 27.05
CA VAL A 200 -11.51 -3.98 28.22
C VAL A 200 -12.86 -4.59 27.84
N ARG A 201 -13.13 -5.83 28.29
CA ARG A 201 -14.42 -6.48 28.11
C ARG A 201 -15.52 -5.73 28.88
N GLY A 202 -16.74 -5.71 28.35
CA GLY A 202 -17.86 -5.00 28.96
C GLY A 202 -18.13 -5.42 30.43
N VAL A 203 -18.09 -6.71 30.68
CA VAL A 203 -18.26 -7.31 32.03
C VAL A 203 -17.21 -6.80 33.05
N ALA A 204 -16.02 -6.45 32.62
CA ALA A 204 -14.94 -5.96 33.51
C ALA A 204 -14.94 -4.43 33.69
N LYS A 205 -16.03 -3.74 33.34
CA LYS A 205 -16.14 -2.27 33.41
C LYS A 205 -17.02 -1.77 34.53
N ASN A 206 -17.38 -2.59 35.45
CA ASN A 206 -18.15 -2.18 36.61
C ASN A 206 -17.30 -1.36 37.58
#